data_c1f8880bb545733aa5c2a45c5cb39440
#
_entry.id   c1f8880bb545733aa5c2a45c5cb39440
#
_cell.length_a   1.000
_cell.length_b   1.000
_cell.length_c   1.000
_cell.angle_alpha   90.00
_cell.angle_beta   90.00
_cell.angle_gamma   90.00
#
_symmetry.space_group_name_H-M   'P 1'
#
loop_
_entity.id
_entity.type
_entity.pdbx_description
1 polymer ?
#
loop_
_entity_poly.entity_id
_entity_poly.type
_entity_poly.pdbx_seq_one_letter_code
_entity_poly.pdbx_strand_id
1 'polypeptide(L)'
;MKEMRNLTILLALLFSFFVVGNVDARHYKSKRKATTHRVVKKKKHVRKRRVIVRPPTIHENPYLQCEDTCSHVHGIDLSHYQGDVFWETVGENTRTAYVYLKATEGGDRIDDRYERNIDLAHRHGLKVGSYHFFRPRTDLTQQMKNFRAQCLPGEQDLIPMLDVESTGGLSNEEFCDSLSKFLLMMEEVYHQKPLIYTGRNFYNKHLLGMVDDYLLMIAMYTDEEPVLADERDICLWQYTGRGRINGVVGHVDKSRFMGQHGLRELRFRH
;
A
#
# COMPACT_ATOMS: atom_id res chain seq x y z
N MET A 1 25.87 -31.84 -47.85
CA MET A 1 27.23 -31.42 -48.23
C MET A 1 27.48 -30.05 -47.66
N LYS A 2 28.52 -30.01 -46.83
CA LYS A 2 29.36 -28.85 -46.44
C LYS A 2 28.71 -27.75 -45.63
N GLU A 3 29.21 -27.28 -44.53
CA GLU A 3 30.35 -27.68 -43.67
C GLU A 3 30.23 -26.89 -42.38
N MET A 4 30.56 -27.54 -41.29
CA MET A 4 30.85 -26.96 -39.96
C MET A 4 32.00 -25.95 -40.05
N ARG A 5 31.96 -24.90 -39.29
CA ARG A 5 33.21 -24.36 -38.70
C ARG A 5 32.97 -23.72 -37.34
N ASN A 6 33.57 -24.37 -36.35
CA ASN A 6 33.86 -23.93 -34.99
C ASN A 6 34.75 -22.69 -35.01
N LEU A 7 34.58 -21.79 -34.08
CA LEU A 7 35.68 -20.98 -33.58
C LEU A 7 35.54 -20.75 -32.07
N THR A 8 36.39 -21.42 -31.37
CA THR A 8 36.73 -21.31 -29.95
C THR A 8 37.74 -20.18 -29.78
N ILE A 9 37.58 -19.26 -28.85
CA ILE A 9 38.62 -18.36 -28.31
C ILE A 9 38.30 -18.17 -26.85
N LEU A 10 38.95 -18.85 -25.99
CA LEU A 10 40.19 -18.80 -25.22
C LEU A 10 40.24 -17.63 -24.19
N LEU A 11 40.34 -18.09 -22.95
CA LEU A 11 40.62 -17.38 -21.70
C LEU A 11 41.78 -16.37 -21.76
N ALA A 12 41.67 -15.30 -20.98
CA ALA A 12 42.84 -14.67 -20.34
C ALA A 12 42.49 -14.17 -18.94
N LEU A 13 42.99 -14.89 -17.96
CA LEU A 13 43.14 -14.49 -16.55
C LEU A 13 44.32 -13.51 -16.44
N LEU A 14 44.12 -12.39 -15.74
CA LEU A 14 45.20 -11.57 -15.22
C LEU A 14 44.99 -11.37 -13.72
N PHE A 15 45.78 -12.12 -12.96
CA PHE A 15 46.09 -11.91 -11.56
C PHE A 15 47.10 -10.75 -11.45
N SER A 16 46.81 -9.77 -10.62
CA SER A 16 47.78 -8.78 -10.15
C SER A 16 47.92 -8.89 -8.65
N PHE A 17 49.00 -9.51 -8.23
CA PHE A 17 49.52 -9.47 -6.85
C PHE A 17 50.07 -8.07 -6.56
N PHE A 18 49.70 -7.48 -5.47
CA PHE A 18 50.46 -6.41 -4.85
C PHE A 18 51.07 -6.89 -3.53
N VAL A 19 52.38 -6.84 -3.51
CA VAL A 19 53.28 -7.23 -2.47
C VAL A 19 53.29 -6.23 -1.32
N VAL A 20 53.20 -6.72 -0.12
CA VAL A 20 53.39 -6.01 1.14
C VAL A 20 54.84 -5.62 1.30
N GLY A 21 55.12 -4.36 1.48
CA GLY A 21 56.44 -3.86 1.89
C GLY A 21 56.45 -3.51 3.38
N ASN A 22 57.09 -4.32 4.19
CA ASN A 22 57.48 -3.99 5.57
C ASN A 22 58.66 -3.03 5.56
N VAL A 23 58.53 -1.93 6.28
CA VAL A 23 59.69 -1.11 6.66
C VAL A 23 59.74 -1.03 8.18
N ASP A 24 60.75 -1.73 8.73
CA ASP A 24 61.24 -1.58 10.10
C ASP A 24 61.97 -0.25 10.24
N ALA A 25 61.68 0.54 11.25
CA ALA A 25 62.53 1.58 11.74
C ALA A 25 62.58 1.57 13.27
N ARG A 26 63.73 1.17 13.76
CA ARG A 26 64.06 1.08 15.18
C ARG A 26 64.39 2.44 15.79
N HIS A 27 64.00 2.55 17.06
CA HIS A 27 64.63 3.26 18.18
C HIS A 27 64.78 4.80 18.14
N TYR A 28 64.01 5.44 19.02
CA TYR A 28 64.64 6.37 19.96
C TYR A 28 63.88 6.37 21.31
N LYS A 29 64.55 5.96 22.42
CA LYS A 29 64.07 6.04 23.80
C LYS A 29 64.26 7.46 24.32
N SER A 30 63.20 8.15 24.71
CA SER A 30 63.28 9.26 25.63
C SER A 30 62.25 9.08 26.77
N LYS A 31 62.78 8.88 27.97
CA LYS A 31 62.02 8.83 29.23
C LYS A 31 61.58 10.24 29.61
N ARG A 32 60.28 10.51 29.52
CA ARG A 32 59.64 11.60 30.29
C ARG A 32 58.46 11.02 31.05
N LYS A 33 58.52 11.11 32.40
CA LYS A 33 57.44 10.82 33.31
C LYS A 33 56.31 11.82 33.03
N ALA A 34 55.18 11.37 32.53
CA ALA A 34 53.99 12.17 32.45
C ALA A 34 52.97 11.66 33.46
N THR A 35 52.60 12.51 34.36
CA THR A 35 51.56 12.33 35.40
C THR A 35 50.22 12.17 34.69
N THR A 36 49.62 11.01 34.77
CA THR A 36 48.32 10.72 34.15
C THR A 36 47.20 11.32 35.00
N HIS A 37 46.74 12.49 34.65
CA HIS A 37 45.41 12.93 35.06
C HIS A 37 44.36 12.10 34.32
N ARG A 38 43.73 11.20 35.03
CA ARG A 38 42.60 10.41 34.55
C ARG A 38 41.35 11.30 34.42
N VAL A 39 41.13 11.87 33.24
CA VAL A 39 39.89 12.59 32.96
C VAL A 39 38.77 11.54 32.79
N VAL A 40 37.95 11.42 33.81
CA VAL A 40 36.72 10.65 33.75
C VAL A 40 35.74 11.41 32.90
N LYS A 41 35.64 11.05 31.60
CA LYS A 41 34.59 11.54 30.74
C LYS A 41 33.25 10.95 31.23
N LYS A 42 32.50 11.74 31.99
CA LYS A 42 31.08 11.45 32.27
C LYS A 42 30.32 11.44 30.96
N LYS A 43 29.97 10.23 30.47
CA LYS A 43 29.01 10.08 29.39
C LYS A 43 27.68 10.66 29.84
N LYS A 44 27.33 11.85 29.33
CA LYS A 44 25.99 12.40 29.48
C LYS A 44 25.06 11.43 28.70
N HIS A 45 24.28 10.64 29.41
CA HIS A 45 23.17 9.91 28.85
C HIS A 45 22.12 10.97 28.47
N VAL A 46 22.12 11.37 27.22
CA VAL A 46 21.01 12.13 26.64
C VAL A 46 19.86 11.13 26.53
N ARG A 47 18.99 11.12 27.53
CA ARG A 47 17.69 10.47 27.41
C ARG A 47 16.97 11.17 26.24
N LYS A 48 16.93 10.50 25.08
CA LYS A 48 16.03 10.91 24.02
C LYS A 48 14.62 10.87 24.61
N ARG A 49 14.05 12.02 24.91
CA ARG A 49 12.63 12.14 25.23
C ARG A 49 11.89 11.53 24.02
N ARG A 50 11.24 10.39 24.20
CA ARG A 50 10.23 9.93 23.25
C ARG A 50 9.17 11.02 23.21
N VAL A 51 9.09 11.71 22.11
CA VAL A 51 7.96 12.60 21.84
C VAL A 51 6.78 11.65 21.66
N ILE A 52 5.90 11.60 22.65
CA ILE A 52 4.62 10.89 22.55
C ILE A 52 3.77 11.81 21.67
N VAL A 53 3.72 11.51 20.37
CA VAL A 53 2.77 12.15 19.46
C VAL A 53 1.40 11.61 19.83
N ARG A 54 0.56 12.45 20.41
CA ARG A 54 -0.84 12.08 20.67
C ARG A 54 -1.61 12.14 19.36
N PRO A 55 -2.55 11.23 19.13
CA PRO A 55 -3.43 11.31 17.97
C PRO A 55 -4.21 12.64 17.99
N PRO A 56 -4.50 13.23 16.82
CA PRO A 56 -5.33 14.43 16.76
C PRO A 56 -6.73 14.13 17.32
N THR A 57 -7.30 15.08 18.04
CA THR A 57 -8.65 14.98 18.57
C THR A 57 -9.63 15.69 17.63
N ILE A 58 -10.89 15.24 17.62
CA ILE A 58 -11.98 15.84 16.82
C ILE A 58 -12.10 17.36 17.08
N HIS A 59 -11.82 17.80 18.30
CA HIS A 59 -11.94 19.21 18.69
C HIS A 59 -10.92 20.14 18.03
N GLU A 60 -9.84 19.61 17.45
CA GLU A 60 -8.77 20.41 16.84
C GLU A 60 -9.07 20.78 15.38
N ASN A 61 -10.10 20.17 14.77
CA ASN A 61 -10.45 20.46 13.38
C ASN A 61 -11.98 20.49 13.20
N PRO A 62 -12.58 21.70 13.00
CA PRO A 62 -14.02 21.85 12.87
C PRO A 62 -14.63 21.11 11.66
N TYR A 63 -13.85 20.84 10.61
CA TYR A 63 -14.33 20.05 9.46
C TYR A 63 -14.48 18.56 9.78
N LEU A 64 -13.72 18.04 10.74
CA LEU A 64 -13.86 16.66 11.20
C LEU A 64 -15.14 16.40 11.96
N GLN A 65 -15.59 17.38 12.75
CA GLN A 65 -16.82 17.23 13.53
C GLN A 65 -18.04 17.03 12.63
N CYS A 66 -18.07 17.68 11.46
CA CYS A 66 -19.17 17.52 10.51
C CYS A 66 -19.22 16.09 9.93
N GLU A 67 -18.09 15.51 9.57
CA GLU A 67 -18.06 14.16 8.98
C GLU A 67 -18.28 13.06 10.01
N ASP A 68 -17.73 13.19 11.21
CA ASP A 68 -17.94 12.22 12.28
C ASP A 68 -19.34 12.32 12.90
N THR A 69 -20.05 13.42 12.68
CA THR A 69 -21.46 13.57 13.04
C THR A 69 -22.43 13.14 11.94
N CYS A 70 -21.95 12.80 10.74
CA CYS A 70 -22.77 12.25 9.67
C CYS A 70 -23.51 10.99 10.11
N SER A 71 -24.72 10.80 9.64
CA SER A 71 -25.54 9.61 9.98
C SER A 71 -25.08 8.35 9.28
N HIS A 72 -24.26 8.46 8.24
CA HIS A 72 -23.76 7.31 7.47
C HIS A 72 -22.51 6.69 8.07
N VAL A 73 -22.39 5.39 7.88
CA VAL A 73 -21.17 4.63 8.15
C VAL A 73 -20.22 4.80 6.98
N HIS A 74 -18.95 4.99 7.25
CA HIS A 74 -17.92 5.15 6.23
C HIS A 74 -16.80 4.14 6.37
N GLY A 75 -16.05 3.96 5.30
CA GLY A 75 -14.76 3.30 5.27
C GLY A 75 -13.63 4.27 5.02
N ILE A 76 -12.43 3.80 5.24
CA ILE A 76 -11.20 4.53 4.95
C ILE A 76 -10.23 3.68 4.14
N ASP A 77 -9.41 4.34 3.33
CA ASP A 77 -8.35 3.69 2.57
C ASP A 77 -7.00 4.23 3.05
N LEU A 78 -6.08 3.33 3.37
CA LEU A 78 -4.80 3.67 3.96
C LEU A 78 -3.64 2.95 3.26
N SER A 79 -2.48 3.60 3.30
CA SER A 79 -1.20 3.06 2.84
C SER A 79 -0.06 3.60 3.71
N HIS A 80 1.17 3.35 3.31
CA HIS A 80 2.35 3.94 3.94
C HIS A 80 2.31 5.49 3.98
N TYR A 81 1.56 6.14 3.10
CA TYR A 81 1.45 7.61 3.06
C TYR A 81 0.87 8.22 4.33
N GLN A 82 0.04 7.47 5.06
CA GLN A 82 -0.53 7.92 6.34
C GLN A 82 0.42 7.71 7.52
N GLY A 83 1.57 7.08 7.31
CA GLY A 83 2.57 6.83 8.35
C GLY A 83 2.06 5.95 9.49
N ASP A 84 2.29 6.40 10.72
CA ASP A 84 1.86 5.65 11.90
C ASP A 84 0.39 5.96 12.23
N VAL A 85 -0.43 4.92 12.25
CA VAL A 85 -1.85 4.98 12.61
C VAL A 85 -2.03 4.54 14.07
N PHE A 86 -2.85 5.27 14.82
CA PHE A 86 -3.25 4.97 16.19
C PHE A 86 -4.55 4.16 16.16
N TRP A 87 -4.41 2.87 15.92
CA TRP A 87 -5.52 1.96 15.62
C TRP A 87 -6.54 1.83 16.74
N GLU A 88 -6.11 1.92 18.01
CA GLU A 88 -7.02 1.99 19.16
C GLU A 88 -8.03 3.15 18.99
N THR A 89 -7.52 4.34 18.66
CA THR A 89 -8.36 5.53 18.44
C THR A 89 -9.25 5.40 17.19
N VAL A 90 -8.73 4.79 16.11
CA VAL A 90 -9.53 4.53 14.90
C VAL A 90 -10.66 3.54 15.19
N GLY A 91 -10.38 2.47 15.94
CA GLY A 91 -11.38 1.45 16.31
C GLY A 91 -12.46 1.95 17.26
N GLU A 92 -12.19 3.00 18.05
CA GLU A 92 -13.19 3.67 18.89
C GLU A 92 -14.21 4.47 18.07
N ASN A 93 -13.91 4.79 16.81
CA ASN A 93 -14.85 5.51 15.94
C ASN A 93 -15.91 4.57 15.38
N THR A 94 -17.06 4.53 16.02
CA THR A 94 -18.19 3.65 15.65
C THR A 94 -18.75 3.89 14.24
N ARG A 95 -18.34 4.93 13.55
CA ARG A 95 -18.75 5.23 12.18
C ARG A 95 -17.78 4.70 11.13
N THR A 96 -16.53 4.42 11.52
CA THR A 96 -15.57 3.74 10.66
C THR A 96 -15.80 2.23 10.74
N ALA A 97 -16.46 1.67 9.73
CA ALA A 97 -16.86 0.27 9.73
C ALA A 97 -15.84 -0.66 9.10
N TYR A 98 -15.06 -0.15 8.17
CA TYR A 98 -14.10 -0.95 7.40
C TYR A 98 -12.90 -0.11 6.96
N VAL A 99 -11.84 -0.82 6.63
CA VAL A 99 -10.63 -0.24 6.07
C VAL A 99 -10.12 -1.08 4.90
N TYR A 100 -9.73 -0.42 3.81
CA TYR A 100 -8.91 -1.03 2.78
C TYR A 100 -7.46 -0.60 2.95
N LEU A 101 -6.56 -1.57 3.00
CA LEU A 101 -5.12 -1.36 3.18
C LEU A 101 -4.36 -1.67 1.91
N LYS A 102 -3.49 -0.75 1.48
CA LYS A 102 -2.56 -1.04 0.40
C LYS A 102 -1.67 -2.20 0.80
N ALA A 103 -1.74 -3.30 0.05
CA ALA A 103 -0.85 -4.42 0.25
C ALA A 103 0.36 -4.33 -0.69
N THR A 104 0.09 -4.09 -1.97
CA THR A 104 1.13 -4.10 -2.99
C THR A 104 0.82 -3.15 -4.15
N GLU A 105 1.85 -2.93 -4.98
CA GLU A 105 1.75 -2.21 -6.25
C GLU A 105 2.66 -2.88 -7.29
N GLY A 106 2.15 -3.16 -8.48
CA GLY A 106 2.93 -3.79 -9.54
C GLY A 106 3.58 -5.12 -9.10
N GLY A 107 4.69 -5.47 -9.72
CA GLY A 107 5.31 -6.77 -9.53
C GLY A 107 6.19 -6.93 -8.29
N ASP A 108 6.61 -5.85 -7.65
CA ASP A 108 7.69 -5.87 -6.66
C ASP A 108 7.52 -4.92 -5.47
N ARG A 109 6.57 -4.01 -5.51
CA ARG A 109 6.35 -3.07 -4.41
C ARG A 109 5.40 -3.67 -3.37
N ILE A 110 5.85 -3.74 -2.14
CA ILE A 110 5.06 -4.07 -0.95
C ILE A 110 4.92 -2.80 -0.13
N ASP A 111 3.72 -2.54 0.38
CA ASP A 111 3.52 -1.43 1.30
C ASP A 111 4.14 -1.78 2.66
N ASP A 112 5.11 -0.98 3.12
CA ASP A 112 5.90 -1.25 4.32
C ASP A 112 5.12 -1.11 5.63
N ARG A 113 3.88 -0.63 5.58
CA ARG A 113 2.96 -0.53 6.71
C ARG A 113 1.88 -1.61 6.72
N TYR A 114 1.76 -2.39 5.64
CA TYR A 114 0.66 -3.33 5.45
C TYR A 114 0.56 -4.36 6.57
N GLU A 115 1.61 -5.14 6.81
CA GLU A 115 1.61 -6.21 7.82
C GLU A 115 1.25 -5.69 9.21
N ARG A 116 1.84 -4.56 9.61
CA ARG A 116 1.53 -3.91 10.89
C ARG A 116 0.07 -3.43 10.93
N ASN A 117 -0.40 -2.83 9.85
CA ASN A 117 -1.71 -2.20 9.82
C ASN A 117 -2.84 -3.23 9.81
N ILE A 118 -2.71 -4.34 9.08
CA ILE A 118 -3.73 -5.39 9.05
C ILE A 118 -3.90 -6.05 10.42
N ASP A 119 -2.80 -6.39 11.10
CA ASP A 119 -2.81 -6.96 12.44
C ASP A 119 -3.48 -6.03 13.46
N LEU A 120 -3.09 -4.74 13.46
CA LEU A 120 -3.62 -3.77 14.41
C LEU A 120 -5.07 -3.38 14.11
N ALA A 121 -5.47 -3.25 12.85
CA ALA A 121 -6.86 -2.98 12.49
C ALA A 121 -7.81 -4.09 12.98
N HIS A 122 -7.43 -5.35 12.79
CA HIS A 122 -8.19 -6.49 13.33
C HIS A 122 -8.29 -6.49 14.85
N ARG A 123 -7.18 -6.25 15.55
CA ARG A 123 -7.17 -6.19 17.03
C ARG A 123 -8.11 -5.13 17.58
N HIS A 124 -8.35 -4.07 16.82
CA HIS A 124 -9.26 -2.99 17.21
C HIS A 124 -10.65 -3.10 16.54
N GLY A 125 -10.99 -4.27 16.01
CA GLY A 125 -12.35 -4.64 15.60
C GLY A 125 -12.82 -4.13 14.25
N LEU A 126 -11.93 -3.56 13.45
CA LEU A 126 -12.25 -3.10 12.09
C LEU A 126 -12.35 -4.26 11.13
N LYS A 127 -13.21 -4.12 10.11
CA LYS A 127 -13.28 -5.04 8.98
C LYS A 127 -12.26 -4.64 7.93
N VAL A 128 -11.38 -5.58 7.57
CA VAL A 128 -10.23 -5.29 6.73
C VAL A 128 -10.34 -5.95 5.36
N GLY A 129 -10.07 -5.16 4.33
CA GLY A 129 -9.76 -5.62 2.98
C GLY A 129 -8.40 -5.11 2.54
N SER A 130 -7.81 -5.80 1.59
CA SER A 130 -6.52 -5.44 1.02
C SER A 130 -6.65 -5.01 -0.42
N TYR A 131 -5.84 -4.04 -0.86
CA TYR A 131 -5.83 -3.65 -2.26
C TYR A 131 -4.47 -3.76 -2.93
N HIS A 132 -4.53 -4.00 -4.24
CA HIS A 132 -3.40 -4.00 -5.15
C HIS A 132 -3.51 -2.84 -6.13
N PHE A 133 -2.48 -2.01 -6.22
CA PHE A 133 -2.38 -0.97 -7.23
C PHE A 133 -1.89 -1.58 -8.55
N PHE A 134 -2.77 -1.62 -9.54
CA PHE A 134 -2.53 -2.28 -10.82
C PHE A 134 -1.60 -1.48 -11.73
N ARG A 135 -0.59 -2.15 -12.28
CA ARG A 135 0.36 -1.59 -13.26
C ARG A 135 0.26 -2.35 -14.58
N PRO A 136 -0.54 -1.88 -15.55
CA PRO A 136 -0.90 -2.64 -16.77
C PRO A 136 0.27 -3.14 -17.61
N ARG A 137 1.42 -2.46 -17.56
CA ARG A 137 2.65 -2.83 -18.30
C ARG A 137 3.56 -3.81 -17.57
N THR A 138 3.29 -4.09 -16.32
CA THR A 138 4.08 -5.02 -15.52
C THR A 138 3.58 -6.45 -15.76
N ASP A 139 4.46 -7.43 -15.74
CA ASP A 139 4.10 -8.85 -15.87
C ASP A 139 3.00 -9.22 -14.88
N LEU A 140 1.90 -9.79 -15.37
CA LEU A 140 0.70 -10.07 -14.59
C LEU A 140 0.94 -11.19 -13.58
N THR A 141 1.72 -12.20 -13.94
CA THR A 141 2.07 -13.31 -13.05
C THR A 141 2.89 -12.80 -11.87
N GLN A 142 3.83 -11.90 -12.15
CA GLN A 142 4.64 -11.29 -11.10
C GLN A 142 3.79 -10.40 -10.18
N GLN A 143 2.85 -9.61 -10.72
CA GLN A 143 1.91 -8.82 -9.91
C GLN A 143 1.04 -9.72 -9.03
N MET A 144 0.46 -10.78 -9.59
CA MET A 144 -0.37 -11.71 -8.82
C MET A 144 0.45 -12.40 -7.72
N LYS A 145 1.68 -12.84 -8.03
CA LYS A 145 2.59 -13.42 -7.04
C LYS A 145 2.90 -12.44 -5.91
N ASN A 146 3.15 -11.16 -6.24
CA ASN A 146 3.38 -10.11 -5.27
C ASN A 146 2.16 -9.91 -4.36
N PHE A 147 0.97 -9.76 -4.96
CA PHE A 147 -0.26 -9.51 -4.20
C PHE A 147 -0.67 -10.68 -3.30
N ARG A 148 -0.72 -11.89 -3.84
CA ARG A 148 -1.13 -13.08 -3.06
C ARG A 148 -0.18 -13.42 -1.92
N ALA A 149 1.08 -12.99 -1.98
CA ALA A 149 2.05 -13.18 -0.91
C ALA A 149 1.76 -12.30 0.32
N GLN A 150 1.03 -11.20 0.13
CA GLN A 150 0.62 -10.28 1.19
C GLN A 150 -0.85 -10.45 1.56
N CYS A 151 -1.73 -10.47 0.58
CA CYS A 151 -3.17 -10.59 0.78
C CYS A 151 -3.56 -12.05 1.01
N LEU A 152 -3.36 -12.53 2.23
CA LEU A 152 -3.69 -13.91 2.60
C LEU A 152 -5.21 -14.04 2.86
N PRO A 153 -5.90 -15.04 2.26
CA PRO A 153 -7.33 -15.23 2.44
C PRO A 153 -7.78 -15.26 3.91
N GLY A 154 -7.00 -15.90 4.78
CA GLY A 154 -7.32 -16.02 6.21
C GLY A 154 -7.28 -14.70 6.99
N GLU A 155 -6.74 -13.65 6.41
CA GLU A 155 -6.62 -12.31 7.00
C GLU A 155 -7.60 -11.30 6.40
N GLN A 156 -8.47 -11.73 5.46
CA GLN A 156 -9.40 -10.83 4.80
C GLN A 156 -10.81 -10.97 5.40
N ASP A 157 -11.38 -9.86 5.87
CA ASP A 157 -12.81 -9.77 6.15
C ASP A 157 -13.60 -9.39 4.89
N LEU A 158 -12.97 -8.60 4.00
CA LEU A 158 -13.57 -8.06 2.78
C LEU A 158 -12.90 -8.63 1.54
N ILE A 159 -13.65 -8.70 0.44
CA ILE A 159 -13.10 -9.11 -0.86
C ILE A 159 -11.91 -8.22 -1.23
N PRO A 160 -10.84 -8.79 -1.80
CA PRO A 160 -9.69 -8.02 -2.26
C PRO A 160 -10.12 -6.95 -3.26
N MET A 161 -9.45 -5.80 -3.23
CA MET A 161 -9.73 -4.69 -4.15
C MET A 161 -8.61 -4.54 -5.16
N LEU A 162 -8.98 -4.30 -6.42
CA LEU A 162 -8.08 -3.93 -7.49
C LEU A 162 -8.21 -2.45 -7.79
N ASP A 163 -7.15 -1.71 -7.59
CA ASP A 163 -7.06 -0.28 -7.82
C ASP A 163 -6.57 0.00 -9.25
N VAL A 164 -7.46 0.56 -10.08
CA VAL A 164 -7.28 0.72 -11.54
C VAL A 164 -7.42 2.18 -11.93
N GLU A 165 -6.30 2.89 -12.05
CA GLU A 165 -6.29 4.33 -12.28
C GLU A 165 -5.55 4.77 -13.55
N SER A 166 -4.85 3.87 -14.22
CA SER A 166 -4.02 4.20 -15.37
C SER A 166 -3.98 3.09 -16.39
N THR A 167 -3.98 3.46 -17.67
CA THR A 167 -3.71 2.51 -18.77
C THR A 167 -2.22 2.17 -18.88
N GLY A 168 -1.35 2.83 -18.12
CA GLY A 168 0.10 2.68 -18.24
C GLY A 168 0.65 3.12 -19.61
N GLY A 169 -0.14 3.87 -20.40
CA GLY A 169 0.22 4.26 -21.78
C GLY A 169 0.05 3.13 -22.80
N LEU A 170 -0.69 2.07 -22.46
CA LEU A 170 -1.16 1.06 -23.41
C LEU A 170 -2.34 1.63 -24.22
N SER A 171 -2.56 1.09 -25.41
CA SER A 171 -3.83 1.27 -26.12
C SER A 171 -5.00 0.75 -25.27
N ASN A 172 -6.23 1.19 -25.57
CA ASN A 172 -7.37 0.75 -24.79
C ASN A 172 -7.58 -0.78 -24.90
N GLU A 173 -7.34 -1.34 -26.07
CA GLU A 173 -7.44 -2.80 -26.31
C GLU A 173 -6.41 -3.57 -25.48
N GLU A 174 -5.13 -3.20 -25.54
CA GLU A 174 -4.07 -3.85 -24.74
C GLU A 174 -4.31 -3.71 -23.25
N PHE A 175 -4.80 -2.55 -22.80
CA PHE A 175 -5.14 -2.31 -21.41
C PHE A 175 -6.29 -3.20 -20.97
N CYS A 176 -7.38 -3.26 -21.72
CA CYS A 176 -8.54 -4.10 -21.42
C CYS A 176 -8.18 -5.59 -21.38
N ASP A 177 -7.37 -6.05 -22.33
CA ASP A 177 -6.86 -7.44 -22.33
C ASP A 177 -6.01 -7.74 -21.08
N SER A 178 -5.09 -6.83 -20.75
CA SER A 178 -4.26 -6.95 -19.54
C SER A 178 -5.10 -6.99 -18.25
N LEU A 179 -6.06 -6.08 -18.12
CA LEU A 179 -6.93 -6.00 -16.95
C LEU A 179 -7.83 -7.22 -16.83
N SER A 180 -8.48 -7.68 -17.94
CA SER A 180 -9.31 -8.88 -17.94
C SER A 180 -8.54 -10.11 -17.46
N LYS A 181 -7.34 -10.31 -17.97
CA LYS A 181 -6.47 -11.42 -17.56
C LYS A 181 -6.14 -11.35 -16.07
N PHE A 182 -5.83 -10.17 -15.56
CA PHE A 182 -5.49 -10.01 -14.15
C PHE A 182 -6.69 -10.25 -13.23
N LEU A 183 -7.88 -9.77 -13.61
CA LEU A 183 -9.13 -10.04 -12.90
C LEU A 183 -9.42 -11.53 -12.80
N LEU A 184 -9.28 -12.29 -13.91
CA LEU A 184 -9.43 -13.76 -13.90
C LEU A 184 -8.41 -14.43 -12.98
N MET A 185 -7.16 -13.98 -12.96
CA MET A 185 -6.15 -14.50 -12.02
C MET A 185 -6.54 -14.23 -10.56
N MET A 186 -7.13 -13.07 -10.26
CA MET A 186 -7.63 -12.78 -8.91
C MET A 186 -8.80 -13.69 -8.54
N GLU A 187 -9.75 -13.90 -9.45
CA GLU A 187 -10.88 -14.82 -9.22
C GLU A 187 -10.41 -16.26 -8.99
N GLU A 188 -9.41 -16.72 -9.73
CA GLU A 188 -8.82 -18.05 -9.55
C GLU A 188 -8.18 -18.20 -8.16
N VAL A 189 -7.46 -17.17 -7.69
CA VAL A 189 -6.74 -17.21 -6.40
C VAL A 189 -7.68 -17.05 -5.21
N TYR A 190 -8.65 -16.14 -5.30
CA TYR A 190 -9.51 -15.80 -4.16
C TYR A 190 -10.90 -16.45 -4.22
N HIS A 191 -11.23 -17.14 -5.30
CA HIS A 191 -12.54 -17.78 -5.55
C HIS A 191 -13.73 -16.82 -5.43
N GLN A 192 -13.47 -15.53 -5.58
CA GLN A 192 -14.44 -14.43 -5.56
C GLN A 192 -13.99 -13.32 -6.50
N LYS A 193 -14.97 -12.60 -7.06
CA LYS A 193 -14.69 -11.40 -7.84
C LYS A 193 -14.14 -10.29 -6.94
N PRO A 194 -13.05 -9.61 -7.30
CA PRO A 194 -12.56 -8.47 -6.55
C PRO A 194 -13.50 -7.28 -6.65
N LEU A 195 -13.43 -6.37 -5.67
CA LEU A 195 -13.93 -5.02 -5.80
C LEU A 195 -13.02 -4.23 -6.75
N ILE A 196 -13.58 -3.49 -7.68
CA ILE A 196 -12.80 -2.63 -8.57
C ILE A 196 -12.91 -1.19 -8.06
N TYR A 197 -11.76 -0.60 -7.73
CA TYR A 197 -11.64 0.82 -7.46
C TYR A 197 -11.14 1.55 -8.70
N THR A 198 -11.78 2.68 -9.02
CA THR A 198 -11.35 3.57 -10.10
C THR A 198 -11.99 4.96 -9.98
N GLY A 199 -11.39 5.95 -10.64
CA GLY A 199 -12.02 7.26 -10.79
C GLY A 199 -13.18 7.26 -11.80
N ARG A 200 -14.25 8.03 -11.52
CA ARG A 200 -15.42 8.14 -12.42
C ARG A 200 -15.05 8.41 -13.88
N ASN A 201 -14.15 9.36 -14.12
CA ASN A 201 -13.75 9.70 -15.49
C ASN A 201 -12.96 8.58 -16.16
N PHE A 202 -12.15 7.84 -15.39
CA PHE A 202 -11.41 6.71 -15.92
C PHE A 202 -12.35 5.57 -16.28
N TYR A 203 -13.33 5.27 -15.42
CA TYR A 203 -14.38 4.31 -15.71
C TYR A 203 -15.11 4.63 -17.01
N ASN A 204 -15.67 5.83 -17.13
CA ASN A 204 -16.45 6.24 -18.29
C ASN A 204 -15.65 6.23 -19.60
N LYS A 205 -14.33 6.36 -19.52
CA LYS A 205 -13.45 6.37 -20.69
C LYS A 205 -12.94 4.98 -21.07
N HIS A 206 -12.68 4.10 -20.11
CA HIS A 206 -11.88 2.91 -20.35
C HIS A 206 -12.55 1.59 -19.91
N LEU A 207 -13.57 1.63 -19.02
CA LEU A 207 -14.09 0.42 -18.39
C LEU A 207 -15.56 0.11 -18.72
N LEU A 208 -16.24 0.96 -19.51
CA LEU A 208 -17.64 0.72 -19.91
C LEU A 208 -17.81 -0.63 -20.60
N GLY A 209 -18.75 -1.44 -20.10
CA GLY A 209 -19.06 -2.76 -20.64
C GLY A 209 -18.01 -3.84 -20.37
N MET A 210 -16.94 -3.50 -19.63
CA MET A 210 -15.82 -4.42 -19.41
C MET A 210 -15.88 -5.10 -18.04
N VAL A 211 -16.45 -4.43 -17.06
CA VAL A 211 -16.44 -4.87 -15.65
C VAL A 211 -17.85 -4.97 -15.07
N ASP A 212 -18.84 -5.30 -15.92
CA ASP A 212 -20.26 -5.26 -15.56
C ASP A 212 -20.63 -6.19 -14.41
N ASP A 213 -19.91 -7.28 -14.27
CA ASP A 213 -20.14 -8.29 -13.23
C ASP A 213 -19.40 -8.03 -11.90
N TYR A 214 -18.70 -6.92 -11.79
CA TYR A 214 -17.89 -6.59 -10.61
C TYR A 214 -18.54 -5.49 -9.78
N LEU A 215 -18.38 -5.55 -8.46
CA LEU A 215 -18.70 -4.42 -7.60
C LEU A 215 -17.72 -3.27 -7.85
N LEU A 216 -18.25 -2.05 -7.80
CA LEU A 216 -17.46 -0.85 -8.05
C LEU A 216 -17.35 0.01 -6.79
N MET A 217 -16.14 0.51 -6.57
CA MET A 217 -15.85 1.66 -5.73
C MET A 217 -15.39 2.80 -6.64
N ILE A 218 -16.18 3.87 -6.70
CA ILE A 218 -15.93 4.99 -7.61
C ILE A 218 -15.43 6.20 -6.83
N ALA A 219 -14.26 6.70 -7.22
CA ALA A 219 -13.74 7.95 -6.70
C ALA A 219 -14.29 9.14 -7.49
N MET A 220 -14.93 10.06 -6.77
CA MET A 220 -15.35 11.37 -7.28
C MET A 220 -15.44 12.35 -6.11
N TYR A 221 -14.56 13.33 -6.08
CA TYR A 221 -14.43 14.27 -4.96
C TYR A 221 -15.30 15.52 -5.18
N THR A 222 -16.59 15.34 -5.04
CA THR A 222 -17.63 16.38 -5.22
C THR A 222 -18.69 16.20 -4.13
N ASP A 223 -19.62 17.17 -4.03
CA ASP A 223 -20.74 17.09 -3.09
C ASP A 223 -21.91 16.23 -3.64
N GLU A 224 -21.89 15.93 -4.94
CA GLU A 224 -22.93 15.14 -5.61
C GLU A 224 -22.47 13.68 -5.79
N GLU A 225 -23.43 12.76 -5.67
CA GLU A 225 -23.18 11.34 -5.89
C GLU A 225 -22.76 11.06 -7.34
N PRO A 226 -21.79 10.15 -7.56
CA PRO A 226 -21.34 9.82 -8.90
C PRO A 226 -22.43 9.10 -9.70
N VAL A 227 -22.59 9.53 -10.95
CA VAL A 227 -23.39 8.83 -11.95
C VAL A 227 -22.44 8.40 -13.07
N LEU A 228 -22.46 7.12 -13.43
CA LEU A 228 -21.68 6.55 -14.52
C LEU A 228 -22.40 6.72 -15.86
N ALA A 229 -21.66 6.66 -16.96
CA ALA A 229 -22.22 6.88 -18.29
C ALA A 229 -23.21 5.79 -18.74
N ASP A 230 -23.10 4.59 -18.18
CA ASP A 230 -24.01 3.45 -18.37
C ASP A 230 -25.08 3.33 -17.27
N GLU A 231 -25.15 4.30 -16.36
CA GLU A 231 -26.11 4.38 -15.24
C GLU A 231 -26.09 3.13 -14.33
N ARG A 232 -25.03 2.30 -14.39
CA ARG A 232 -24.95 1.13 -13.54
C ARG A 232 -24.75 1.48 -12.08
N ASP A 233 -25.11 0.55 -11.23
CA ASP A 233 -25.06 0.66 -9.78
C ASP A 233 -23.63 0.74 -9.27
N ILE A 234 -23.40 1.59 -8.26
CA ILE A 234 -22.12 1.81 -7.61
C ILE A 234 -22.25 1.31 -6.17
N CYS A 235 -21.38 0.35 -5.80
CA CYS A 235 -21.38 -0.20 -4.44
C CYS A 235 -20.84 0.81 -3.43
N LEU A 236 -19.70 1.42 -3.74
CA LEU A 236 -19.03 2.37 -2.87
C LEU A 236 -18.67 3.65 -3.61
N TRP A 237 -18.82 4.76 -2.94
CA TRP A 237 -18.35 6.06 -3.38
C TRP A 237 -17.25 6.58 -2.46
N GLN A 238 -16.02 6.72 -2.99
CA GLN A 238 -14.96 7.46 -2.33
C GLN A 238 -15.15 8.95 -2.61
N TYR A 239 -15.70 9.64 -1.62
CA TYR A 239 -16.21 11.01 -1.78
C TYR A 239 -15.18 12.10 -1.44
N THR A 240 -14.09 11.74 -0.77
CA THR A 240 -13.01 12.67 -0.44
C THR A 240 -11.66 11.99 -0.29
N GLY A 241 -10.61 12.63 -0.80
CA GLY A 241 -9.21 12.32 -0.52
C GLY A 241 -8.60 13.26 0.53
N ARG A 242 -9.42 14.06 1.21
CA ARG A 242 -8.98 15.04 2.22
C ARG A 242 -9.71 14.88 3.54
N GLY A 243 -10.35 13.75 3.75
CA GLY A 243 -10.99 13.41 5.00
C GLY A 243 -9.99 13.40 6.16
N ARG A 244 -10.51 13.47 7.36
CA ARG A 244 -9.70 13.29 8.56
C ARG A 244 -10.48 12.41 9.52
N ILE A 245 -9.76 11.62 10.29
CA ILE A 245 -10.30 10.86 11.40
C ILE A 245 -9.34 10.90 12.59
N ASN A 246 -9.87 10.70 13.77
CA ASN A 246 -9.03 10.52 14.95
C ASN A 246 -8.18 9.26 14.78
N GLY A 247 -6.93 9.36 15.17
CA GLY A 247 -5.98 8.25 15.07
C GLY A 247 -5.13 8.25 13.80
N VAL A 248 -5.44 9.09 12.79
CA VAL A 248 -4.59 9.25 11.60
C VAL A 248 -4.07 10.67 11.51
N VAL A 249 -2.77 10.81 11.28
CA VAL A 249 -2.12 12.11 11.08
C VAL A 249 -2.19 12.45 9.58
N GLY A 250 -2.83 13.59 9.25
CA GLY A 250 -2.96 14.02 7.86
C GLY A 250 -4.32 13.68 7.25
N HIS A 251 -4.34 13.50 5.95
CA HIS A 251 -5.55 13.21 5.17
C HIS A 251 -5.74 11.72 4.96
N VAL A 252 -7.00 11.30 4.91
CA VAL A 252 -7.42 9.95 4.54
C VAL A 252 -8.48 10.00 3.46
N ASP A 253 -8.48 9.00 2.63
CA ASP A 253 -9.57 8.75 1.71
C ASP A 253 -10.75 8.17 2.47
N LYS A 254 -11.95 8.74 2.26
CA LYS A 254 -13.18 8.24 2.88
C LYS A 254 -14.17 7.81 1.82
N SER A 255 -14.81 6.69 2.09
CA SER A 255 -15.82 6.11 1.23
C SER A 255 -17.09 5.74 2.00
N ARG A 256 -18.23 5.67 1.30
CA ARG A 256 -19.50 5.20 1.84
C ARG A 256 -20.22 4.29 0.88
N PHE A 257 -21.11 3.49 1.40
CA PHE A 257 -22.01 2.70 0.57
C PHE A 257 -23.02 3.59 -0.16
N MET A 258 -23.38 3.17 -1.37
CA MET A 258 -24.38 3.79 -2.20
C MET A 258 -25.69 3.00 -2.19
N GLY A 259 -26.83 3.67 -2.42
CA GLY A 259 -28.12 3.01 -2.57
C GLY A 259 -28.46 2.06 -1.41
N GLN A 260 -28.68 0.79 -1.74
CA GLN A 260 -29.02 -0.27 -0.78
C GLN A 260 -27.82 -1.17 -0.45
N HIS A 261 -26.65 -0.85 -0.97
CA HIS A 261 -25.43 -1.62 -0.70
C HIS A 261 -24.97 -1.53 0.75
N GLY A 262 -24.26 -2.55 1.19
CA GLY A 262 -23.76 -2.62 2.56
C GLY A 262 -22.60 -3.58 2.72
N LEU A 263 -22.03 -3.61 3.90
CA LEU A 263 -20.84 -4.39 4.24
C LEU A 263 -20.97 -5.90 3.91
N ARG A 264 -22.20 -6.42 3.91
CA ARG A 264 -22.46 -7.83 3.61
C ARG A 264 -22.01 -8.25 2.22
N GLU A 265 -22.10 -7.35 1.23
CA GLU A 265 -21.75 -7.63 -0.16
C GLU A 265 -20.23 -7.66 -0.36
N LEU A 266 -19.49 -6.92 0.46
CA LEU A 266 -18.04 -6.92 0.44
C LEU A 266 -17.41 -8.07 1.22
N ARG A 267 -18.20 -8.87 1.94
CA ARG A 267 -17.67 -9.90 2.83
C ARG A 267 -16.88 -10.95 2.05
N PHE A 268 -15.63 -11.18 2.47
CA PHE A 268 -14.85 -12.31 2.01
C PHE A 268 -15.47 -13.64 2.52
N ARG A 269 -15.55 -14.62 1.66
CA ARG A 269 -16.09 -15.96 1.97
C ARG A 269 -14.92 -16.93 2.00
N HIS A 270 -14.62 -17.45 3.16
CA HIS A 270 -13.58 -18.46 3.37
C HIS A 270 -14.02 -19.82 2.90
#